data_8be08798872e067e647106563cf240f1
#
_entry.id   8be08798872e067e647106563cf240f1
#
_cell.length_a   1.000
_cell.length_b   1.000
_cell.length_c   1.000
_cell.angle_alpha   90.00
_cell.angle_beta   90.00
_cell.angle_gamma   90.00
#
_symmetry.space_group_name_H-M   'P 1'
#
loop_
_entity.id
_entity.type
_entity.pdbx_description
1 polymer ?
#
loop_
_entity_poly.entity_id
_entity_poly.type
_entity_poly.pdbx_seq_one_letter_code
_entity_poly.pdbx_strand_id
1 'polypeptide(L)'
;MSNELEVKKDYYDSGKLKKESHYKNRERDGLETCWYENGEKLSEGYYKNGKLDGVETKYYETGEKGSETHYKNGERDGLETYWYENGEKWVEISSMDGKKIGMETCWYENGNKKEEVPFSS
;
A
#
# COMPACT_ATOMS: atom_id res chain seq x y z
N MET A 1 -19.49 25.49 -9.60
CA MET A 1 -18.14 24.91 -9.53
C MET A 1 -18.11 23.59 -10.25
N SER A 2 -17.23 23.47 -11.17
CA SER A 2 -17.07 22.21 -11.88
C SER A 2 -16.21 21.27 -11.06
N ASN A 3 -16.56 19.98 -11.10
CA ASN A 3 -15.73 18.93 -10.54
C ASN A 3 -14.89 18.38 -11.69
N GLU A 4 -13.70 18.92 -11.84
CA GLU A 4 -12.80 18.43 -12.87
C GLU A 4 -12.24 17.06 -12.47
N LEU A 5 -12.58 16.06 -13.26
CA LEU A 5 -12.04 14.71 -13.07
C LEU A 5 -11.02 14.45 -14.17
N GLU A 6 -9.88 13.95 -13.77
CA GLU A 6 -8.80 13.66 -14.71
C GLU A 6 -8.18 12.32 -14.39
N VAL A 7 -7.86 11.57 -15.43
CA VAL A 7 -7.13 10.31 -15.32
C VAL A 7 -5.79 10.50 -16.00
N LYS A 8 -4.70 10.23 -15.29
CA LYS A 8 -3.35 10.30 -15.86
C LYS A 8 -2.81 8.89 -15.98
N LYS A 9 -2.19 8.61 -17.11
CA LYS A 9 -1.58 7.31 -17.38
C LYS A 9 -0.14 7.50 -17.81
N ASP A 10 0.76 6.71 -17.23
CA ASP A 10 2.16 6.65 -17.61
C ASP A 10 2.45 5.27 -18.17
N TYR A 11 3.40 5.22 -19.10
CA TYR A 11 3.71 3.98 -19.79
C TYR A 11 5.22 3.70 -19.74
N TYR A 12 5.56 2.44 -19.75
CA TYR A 12 6.94 2.01 -19.95
C TYR A 12 7.34 2.25 -21.41
N ASP A 13 8.62 2.23 -21.68
CA ASP A 13 9.12 2.38 -23.06
C ASP A 13 8.54 1.31 -24.00
N SER A 14 8.19 0.15 -23.44
CA SER A 14 7.57 -0.95 -24.18
C SER A 14 6.14 -0.65 -24.62
N GLY A 15 5.54 0.42 -24.11
CA GLY A 15 4.15 0.76 -24.38
C GLY A 15 3.17 0.18 -23.36
N LYS A 16 3.65 -0.64 -22.43
CA LYS A 16 2.79 -1.21 -21.38
C LYS A 16 2.49 -0.17 -20.32
N LEU A 17 1.30 -0.25 -19.75
CA LEU A 17 0.85 0.69 -18.72
C LEU A 17 1.69 0.53 -17.46
N LYS A 18 2.19 1.65 -16.95
CA LYS A 18 3.03 1.72 -15.77
C LYS A 18 2.27 2.22 -14.57
N LYS A 19 1.43 3.24 -14.76
CA LYS A 19 0.72 3.89 -13.65
C LYS A 19 -0.56 4.52 -14.15
N GLU A 20 -1.59 4.44 -13.35
CA GLU A 20 -2.86 5.12 -13.59
C GLU A 20 -3.27 5.83 -12.32
N SER A 21 -3.51 7.12 -12.41
CA SER A 21 -3.86 7.97 -11.27
C SER A 21 -5.14 8.74 -11.58
N HIS A 22 -5.93 8.97 -10.55
CA HIS A 22 -7.16 9.73 -10.65
C HIS A 22 -7.04 11.03 -9.88
N TYR A 23 -7.52 12.11 -10.47
CA TYR A 23 -7.47 13.45 -9.89
C TYR A 23 -8.85 14.08 -9.91
N LYS A 24 -9.11 14.88 -8.90
CA LYS A 24 -10.31 15.70 -8.82
C LYS A 24 -9.86 17.09 -8.42
N ASN A 25 -10.16 18.08 -9.27
CA ASN A 25 -9.74 19.47 -9.02
C ASN A 25 -8.23 19.55 -8.73
N ARG A 26 -7.43 18.81 -9.52
CA ARG A 26 -5.96 18.79 -9.48
C ARG A 26 -5.34 18.13 -8.25
N GLU A 27 -6.17 17.50 -7.41
CA GLU A 27 -5.68 16.71 -6.30
C GLU A 27 -5.94 15.23 -6.55
N ARG A 28 -5.03 14.37 -6.11
CA ARG A 28 -5.27 12.94 -6.21
C ARG A 28 -6.55 12.58 -5.47
N ASP A 29 -7.41 11.84 -6.14
CA ASP A 29 -8.70 11.44 -5.58
C ASP A 29 -9.14 10.17 -6.26
N GLY A 30 -9.20 9.09 -5.51
CA GLY A 30 -9.57 7.78 -6.03
C GLY A 30 -8.39 6.83 -6.09
N LEU A 31 -8.54 5.78 -6.87
CA LEU A 31 -7.58 4.69 -6.96
C LEU A 31 -6.34 5.10 -7.77
N GLU A 32 -5.18 4.77 -7.24
CA GLU A 32 -3.93 4.90 -7.99
C GLU A 32 -3.33 3.49 -8.08
N THR A 33 -3.05 3.05 -9.29
CA THR A 33 -2.51 1.72 -9.54
C THR A 33 -1.21 1.82 -10.31
N CYS A 34 -0.20 1.05 -9.89
CA CYS A 34 1.06 0.92 -10.59
C CYS A 34 1.24 -0.54 -10.98
N TRP A 35 1.92 -0.77 -12.09
CA TRP A 35 2.17 -2.11 -12.62
C TRP A 35 3.66 -2.32 -12.90
N TYR A 36 4.09 -3.55 -12.77
CA TYR A 36 5.40 -3.99 -13.25
C TYR A 36 5.32 -4.13 -14.77
N GLU A 37 6.47 -4.15 -15.43
CA GLU A 37 6.50 -4.35 -16.88
C GLU A 37 5.94 -5.70 -17.32
N ASN A 38 5.93 -6.69 -16.42
CA ASN A 38 5.37 -8.01 -16.74
C ASN A 38 3.82 -8.02 -16.71
N GLY A 39 3.19 -6.87 -16.39
CA GLY A 39 1.74 -6.75 -16.37
C GLY A 39 1.11 -6.99 -15.00
N GLU A 40 1.87 -7.51 -14.04
CA GLU A 40 1.37 -7.71 -12.70
C GLU A 40 1.29 -6.39 -11.95
N LYS A 41 0.33 -6.26 -11.03
CA LYS A 41 0.24 -5.05 -10.21
C LYS A 41 1.46 -4.92 -9.31
N LEU A 42 1.96 -3.71 -9.20
CA LEU A 42 3.04 -3.36 -8.28
C LEU A 42 2.47 -2.78 -7.00
N SER A 43 1.51 -1.88 -7.10
CA SER A 43 0.90 -1.24 -5.94
C SER A 43 -0.46 -0.67 -6.29
N GLU A 44 -1.26 -0.45 -5.25
CA GLU A 44 -2.61 0.05 -5.39
C GLU A 44 -2.98 0.77 -4.10
N GLY A 45 -3.49 2.00 -4.21
CA GLY A 45 -3.87 2.77 -3.04
C GLY A 45 -4.97 3.75 -3.37
N TYR A 46 -5.70 4.18 -2.35
CA TYR A 46 -6.76 5.17 -2.50
C TYR A 46 -6.32 6.51 -1.95
N TYR A 47 -6.64 7.55 -2.69
CA TYR A 47 -6.37 8.92 -2.29
C TYR A 47 -7.68 9.68 -2.12
N LYS A 48 -7.68 10.60 -1.17
CA LYS A 48 -8.77 11.51 -0.94
C LYS A 48 -8.17 12.87 -0.60
N ASN A 49 -8.55 13.87 -1.38
CA ASN A 49 -8.03 15.24 -1.19
C ASN A 49 -6.50 15.27 -1.14
N GLY A 50 -5.86 14.50 -2.04
CA GLY A 50 -4.41 14.48 -2.17
C GLY A 50 -3.67 13.58 -1.20
N LYS A 51 -4.36 12.95 -0.26
CA LYS A 51 -3.74 12.12 0.77
C LYS A 51 -4.22 10.68 0.71
N LEU A 52 -3.33 9.75 1.05
CA LEU A 52 -3.71 8.34 1.15
C LEU A 52 -4.79 8.17 2.21
N ASP A 53 -5.85 7.45 1.87
CA ASP A 53 -6.97 7.22 2.77
C ASP A 53 -7.55 5.85 2.46
N GLY A 54 -7.35 4.91 3.35
CA GLY A 54 -7.74 3.52 3.15
C GLY A 54 -6.53 2.62 3.06
N VAL A 55 -6.67 1.51 2.35
CA VAL A 55 -5.62 0.50 2.27
C VAL A 55 -4.72 0.73 1.07
N GLU A 56 -3.41 0.68 1.30
CA GLU A 56 -2.42 0.65 0.24
C GLU A 56 -1.83 -0.76 0.21
N THR A 57 -1.86 -1.40 -0.95
CA THR A 57 -1.34 -2.75 -1.14
C THR A 57 -0.18 -2.70 -2.11
N LYS A 58 0.90 -3.40 -1.77
CA LYS A 58 2.05 -3.57 -2.65
C LYS A 58 2.21 -5.06 -2.93
N TYR A 59 2.62 -5.36 -4.16
CA TYR A 59 2.72 -6.74 -4.63
C TYR A 59 4.14 -7.06 -5.07
N TYR A 60 4.51 -8.31 -4.95
CA TYR A 60 5.73 -8.82 -5.57
C TYR A 60 5.50 -9.00 -7.07
N GLU A 61 6.56 -9.13 -7.83
CA GLU A 61 6.46 -9.34 -9.28
C GLU A 61 5.72 -10.61 -9.65
N THR A 62 5.60 -11.54 -8.71
CA THR A 62 4.85 -12.80 -8.89
C THR A 62 3.35 -12.62 -8.85
N GLY A 63 2.88 -11.44 -8.37
CA GLY A 63 1.46 -11.18 -8.17
C GLY A 63 1.00 -11.40 -6.74
N GLU A 64 1.85 -11.97 -5.89
CA GLU A 64 1.53 -12.18 -4.47
C GLU A 64 1.65 -10.87 -3.70
N LYS A 65 0.81 -10.71 -2.67
CA LYS A 65 0.89 -9.50 -1.82
C LYS A 65 2.21 -9.45 -1.08
N GLY A 66 2.83 -8.27 -1.07
CA GLY A 66 4.05 -8.01 -0.32
C GLY A 66 3.78 -7.21 0.94
N SER A 67 2.85 -6.28 0.88
CA SER A 67 2.48 -5.50 2.06
C SER A 67 1.07 -4.91 1.91
N GLU A 68 0.49 -4.59 3.06
CA GLU A 68 -0.83 -3.97 3.13
C GLU A 68 -0.80 -3.02 4.32
N THR A 69 -1.07 -1.74 4.07
CA THR A 69 -0.98 -0.70 5.10
C THR A 69 -2.25 0.12 5.10
N HIS A 70 -2.78 0.40 6.27
CA HIS A 70 -3.98 1.22 6.42
C HIS A 70 -3.59 2.66 6.69
N TYR A 71 -4.24 3.59 5.99
CA TYR A 71 -4.00 5.03 6.11
C TYR A 71 -5.30 5.78 6.38
N LYS A 72 -5.18 6.89 7.09
CA LYS A 72 -6.26 7.83 7.31
C LYS A 72 -5.67 9.22 7.23
N ASN A 73 -6.16 10.02 6.28
CA ASN A 73 -5.66 11.38 6.05
C ASN A 73 -4.14 11.44 5.91
N GLY A 74 -3.56 10.47 5.19
CA GLY A 74 -2.13 10.42 4.93
C GLY A 74 -1.28 9.83 6.03
N GLU A 75 -1.87 9.51 7.18
CA GLU A 75 -1.14 8.91 8.29
C GLU A 75 -1.49 7.44 8.45
N ARG A 76 -0.52 6.64 8.87
CA ARG A 76 -0.77 5.24 9.16
C ARG A 76 -1.78 5.14 10.30
N ASP A 77 -2.81 4.34 10.10
CA ASP A 77 -3.87 4.17 11.09
C ASP A 77 -4.46 2.78 10.92
N GLY A 78 -4.12 1.88 11.82
CA GLY A 78 -4.54 0.50 11.77
C GLY A 78 -3.39 -0.44 11.53
N LEU A 79 -3.69 -1.58 10.92
CA LEU A 79 -2.75 -2.67 10.75
C LEU A 79 -1.88 -2.47 9.51
N GLU A 80 -0.61 -2.81 9.66
CA GLU A 80 0.35 -2.86 8.56
C GLU A 80 0.93 -4.26 8.55
N THR A 81 0.80 -4.98 7.44
CA THR A 81 1.24 -6.35 7.31
C THR A 81 2.20 -6.49 6.14
N TYR A 82 3.28 -7.22 6.37
CA TYR A 82 4.24 -7.59 5.32
C TYR A 82 4.27 -9.11 5.20
N TRP A 83 4.41 -9.59 3.99
CA TRP A 83 4.48 -11.03 3.71
C TRP A 83 5.79 -11.38 3.02
N TYR A 84 6.25 -12.60 3.24
CA TYR A 84 7.33 -13.18 2.44
C TYR A 84 6.77 -13.55 1.07
N GLU A 85 7.64 -13.77 0.11
CA GLU A 85 7.19 -14.18 -1.23
C GLU A 85 6.44 -15.51 -1.24
N ASN A 86 6.64 -16.34 -0.24
CA ASN A 86 5.94 -17.64 -0.12
C ASN A 86 4.52 -17.49 0.44
N GLY A 87 4.09 -16.26 0.76
CA GLY A 87 2.74 -16.00 1.27
C GLY A 87 2.62 -16.02 2.79
N GLU A 88 3.67 -16.42 3.50
CA GLU A 88 3.67 -16.42 4.95
C GLU A 88 3.88 -15.00 5.49
N LYS A 89 3.26 -14.67 6.62
CA LYS A 89 3.45 -13.37 7.23
C LYS A 89 4.90 -13.19 7.67
N TRP A 90 5.39 -11.97 7.52
CA TRP A 90 6.73 -11.59 7.93
C TRP A 90 6.68 -10.65 9.15
N VAL A 91 5.94 -9.58 9.06
CA VAL A 91 5.84 -8.56 10.12
C VAL A 91 4.43 -8.02 10.17
N GLU A 92 3.97 -7.74 11.38
CA GLU A 92 2.66 -7.10 11.58
C GLU A 92 2.84 -5.99 12.61
N ILE A 93 2.40 -4.78 12.25
CA ILE A 93 2.57 -3.57 13.06
C ILE A 93 1.24 -2.84 13.11
N SER A 94 0.87 -2.33 14.28
CA SER A 94 -0.32 -1.50 14.43
C SER A 94 0.08 -0.05 14.67
N SER A 95 -0.70 0.87 14.10
CA SER A 95 -0.47 2.30 14.26
C SER A 95 -1.79 3.01 14.53
N MET A 96 -1.71 4.17 15.19
CA MET A 96 -2.83 5.06 15.40
C MET A 96 -2.32 6.48 15.30
N ASP A 97 -2.97 7.29 14.45
CA ASP A 97 -2.59 8.69 14.21
C ASP A 97 -1.09 8.83 13.88
N GLY A 98 -0.60 7.92 13.03
CA GLY A 98 0.79 7.95 12.56
C GLY A 98 1.80 7.35 13.51
N LYS A 99 1.39 6.95 14.71
CA LYS A 99 2.29 6.39 15.73
C LYS A 99 2.08 4.89 15.87
N LYS A 100 3.17 4.16 16.01
CA LYS A 100 3.11 2.72 16.24
C LYS A 100 2.59 2.46 17.65
N ILE A 101 1.70 1.49 17.76
CA ILE A 101 1.09 1.11 19.05
C ILE A 101 1.15 -0.40 19.20
N GLY A 102 1.09 -0.87 20.45
CA GLY A 102 1.03 -2.29 20.75
C GLY A 102 2.35 -2.99 20.50
N MET A 103 2.30 -4.10 19.82
CA MET A 103 3.45 -4.95 19.58
C MET A 103 3.71 -5.14 18.09
N GLU A 104 4.98 -5.21 17.76
CA GLU A 104 5.41 -5.65 16.43
C GLU A 104 5.58 -7.17 16.51
N THR A 105 4.91 -7.90 15.64
CA THR A 105 5.01 -9.35 15.60
C THR A 105 5.74 -9.76 14.33
N CYS A 106 6.73 -10.62 14.48
CA CYS A 106 7.51 -11.12 13.35
C CYS A 106 7.40 -12.63 13.26
N TRP A 107 7.49 -13.15 12.04
CA TRP A 107 7.43 -14.60 11.76
C TRP A 107 8.60 -15.01 10.87
N TYR A 108 9.00 -16.26 10.98
CA TYR A 108 9.97 -16.85 10.05
C TYR A 108 9.27 -17.25 8.76
N GLU A 109 10.02 -17.45 7.70
CA GLU A 109 9.47 -17.87 6.40
C GLU A 109 8.65 -19.16 6.46
N ASN A 110 8.91 -20.03 7.46
CA ASN A 110 8.14 -21.26 7.63
C ASN A 110 6.81 -21.06 8.34
N GLY A 111 6.49 -19.80 8.71
CA GLY A 111 5.23 -19.47 9.38
C GLY A 111 5.30 -19.49 10.90
N ASN A 112 6.41 -19.92 11.48
CA ASN A 112 6.56 -19.93 12.94
C ASN A 112 6.83 -18.51 13.45
N LYS A 113 6.18 -18.16 14.57
CA LYS A 113 6.38 -16.83 15.18
C LYS A 113 7.82 -16.69 15.64
N LYS A 114 8.45 -15.57 15.28
CA LYS A 114 9.82 -15.26 15.65
C LYS A 114 9.90 -14.50 16.96
N GLU A 115 9.20 -13.37 17.03
CA GLU A 115 9.20 -12.54 18.23
C GLU A 115 8.09 -11.53 18.21
N GLU A 116 7.78 -11.00 19.41
CA GLU A 116 6.88 -9.88 19.58
C GLU A 116 7.64 -8.84 20.39
N VAL A 117 7.65 -7.60 19.86
CA VAL A 117 8.36 -6.50 20.49
C VAL A 117 7.38 -5.35 20.73
N PRO A 118 7.23 -4.89 21.97
CA PRO A 118 6.36 -3.74 22.23
C PRO A 118 7.00 -2.45 21.72
N PHE A 119 6.17 -1.55 21.28
CA PHE A 119 6.64 -0.22 20.90
C PHE A 119 6.53 0.69 22.12
N SER A 120 7.61 1.44 22.37
CA SER A 120 7.56 2.48 23.38
C SER A 120 7.00 3.74 22.74
N SER A 121 6.12 4.41 23.43
CA SER A 121 5.51 5.65 22.99
C SER A 121 6.49 6.82 23.08
#